data_7a81bd38be7edbe32f8e8056231167cf
#
_entry.id   7a81bd38be7edbe32f8e8056231167cf
#
_cell.length_a   1.000
_cell.length_b   1.000
_cell.length_c   1.000
_cell.angle_alpha   90.00
_cell.angle_beta   90.00
_cell.angle_gamma   90.00
#
_symmetry.space_group_name_H-M   'P 1'
#
loop_
_entity.id
_entity.type
_entity.pdbx_description
1 polymer ?
#
loop_
_entity_poly.entity_id
_entity_poly.type
_entity_poly.pdbx_seq_one_letter_code
_entity_poly.pdbx_strand_id
1 'polypeptide(L)'
;MAKNETVTITNMCLIYDGDMILVQERTKSSWPGLTFPGGHVDINESLVESTIREIKEETGLTISNLKLCGIAHWTPYLGGRYLTICYKTNCFEGTIKDSNEGHVFWINKKDLGKYQLSQDLQEMFDVMDNDELSEFFSLRENDESEIIRKLI
;
A
#
# COMPACT_ATOMS: atom_id res chain seq x y z
N MET A 1 31.28 6.10 -6.77
CA MET A 1 31.07 5.06 -5.77
C MET A 1 29.57 4.96 -5.45
N ALA A 2 29.02 3.76 -5.48
CA ALA A 2 27.62 3.56 -5.11
C ALA A 2 27.41 3.86 -3.63
N LYS A 3 26.32 4.53 -3.30
CA LYS A 3 25.88 4.71 -1.91
C LYS A 3 24.90 3.58 -1.58
N ASN A 4 25.18 2.85 -0.53
CA ASN A 4 24.32 1.76 -0.08
C ASN A 4 23.49 2.23 1.12
N GLU A 5 22.24 1.84 1.14
CA GLU A 5 21.34 2.02 2.29
C GLU A 5 20.55 0.74 2.53
N THR A 6 20.09 0.55 3.76
CA THR A 6 19.17 -0.55 4.08
C THR A 6 17.78 -0.18 3.63
N VAL A 7 17.13 -1.07 2.86
CA VAL A 7 15.78 -0.85 2.34
C VAL A 7 14.90 -2.04 2.71
N THR A 8 13.73 -1.75 3.29
CA THR A 8 12.64 -2.72 3.45
C THR A 8 11.67 -2.53 2.29
N ILE A 9 11.49 -3.57 1.49
CA ILE A 9 10.61 -3.54 0.31
C ILE A 9 9.28 -4.16 0.67
N THR A 10 8.21 -3.41 0.42
CA THR A 10 6.82 -3.84 0.60
C THR A 10 6.04 -3.60 -0.68
N ASN A 11 4.84 -4.14 -0.72
CA ASN A 11 3.89 -3.89 -1.80
C ASN A 11 2.53 -3.47 -1.25
N MET A 12 1.73 -2.87 -2.10
CA MET A 12 0.35 -2.50 -1.84
C MET A 12 -0.43 -2.59 -3.14
N CYS A 13 -1.67 -3.07 -3.08
CA CYS A 13 -2.49 -3.21 -4.27
C CYS A 13 -3.85 -2.55 -4.12
N LEU A 14 -4.16 -1.64 -5.02
CA LEU A 14 -5.49 -1.08 -5.20
C LEU A 14 -6.29 -2.01 -6.12
N ILE A 15 -7.19 -2.80 -5.54
CA ILE A 15 -8.10 -3.67 -6.28
C ILE A 15 -9.41 -2.90 -6.43
N TYR A 16 -9.89 -2.74 -7.66
CA TYR A 16 -11.06 -1.94 -7.94
C TYR A 16 -12.03 -2.60 -8.91
N ASP A 17 -13.28 -2.22 -8.78
CA ASP A 17 -14.36 -2.56 -9.71
C ASP A 17 -15.18 -1.27 -9.93
N GLY A 18 -14.95 -0.60 -11.06
CA GLY A 18 -15.49 0.73 -11.28
C GLY A 18 -15.02 1.70 -10.18
N ASP A 19 -15.98 2.32 -9.49
CA ASP A 19 -15.71 3.24 -8.37
C ASP A 19 -15.55 2.53 -7.02
N MET A 20 -15.74 1.22 -6.97
CA MET A 20 -15.56 0.43 -5.75
C MET A 20 -14.11 0.01 -5.58
N ILE A 21 -13.60 0.14 -4.39
CA ILE A 21 -12.23 -0.23 -4.03
C ILE A 21 -12.24 -1.17 -2.83
N LEU A 22 -11.34 -2.16 -2.85
CA LEU A 22 -11.19 -3.09 -1.75
C LEU A 22 -10.25 -2.50 -0.70
N VAL A 23 -10.72 -2.46 0.54
CA VAL A 23 -9.97 -1.93 1.68
C VAL A 23 -9.89 -2.96 2.79
N GLN A 24 -8.92 -2.77 3.67
CA GLN A 24 -8.69 -3.60 4.84
C GLN A 24 -8.62 -2.72 6.08
N GLU A 25 -9.41 -3.09 7.09
CA GLU A 25 -9.32 -2.46 8.41
C GLU A 25 -8.40 -3.27 9.31
N ARG A 26 -7.24 -2.70 9.65
CA ARG A 26 -6.23 -3.34 10.49
C ARG A 26 -6.56 -3.13 11.95
N THR A 27 -6.75 -4.23 12.69
CA THR A 27 -7.17 -4.19 14.09
C THR A 27 -6.06 -4.48 15.09
N LYS A 28 -4.98 -5.12 14.67
CA LYS A 28 -3.91 -5.63 15.55
C LYS A 28 -2.51 -5.13 15.20
N SER A 29 -2.43 -3.98 14.55
CA SER A 29 -1.15 -3.46 14.04
C SER A 29 -0.70 -2.24 14.84
N SER A 30 0.59 -2.00 14.88
CA SER A 30 1.17 -0.70 15.23
C SER A 30 0.78 0.41 14.22
N TRP A 31 0.14 0.03 13.14
CA TRP A 31 -0.32 0.88 12.05
C TRP A 31 -1.83 0.72 11.85
N PRO A 32 -2.66 1.20 12.81
CA PRO A 32 -4.10 0.99 12.77
C PRO A 32 -4.78 1.86 11.72
N GLY A 33 -6.02 1.49 11.38
CA GLY A 33 -6.87 2.21 10.46
C GLY A 33 -7.07 1.48 9.13
N LEU A 34 -7.80 2.15 8.24
CA LEU A 34 -8.11 1.62 6.92
C LEU A 34 -6.88 1.72 6.02
N THR A 35 -6.59 0.64 5.31
CA THR A 35 -5.47 0.55 4.35
C THR A 35 -5.87 -0.27 3.13
N PHE A 36 -4.99 -0.32 2.12
CA PHE A 36 -5.09 -1.30 1.06
C PHE A 36 -4.28 -2.55 1.43
N PRO A 37 -4.70 -3.74 1.00
CA PRO A 37 -3.97 -4.97 1.27
C PRO A 37 -2.60 -4.98 0.59
N GLY A 38 -1.67 -5.67 1.20
CA GLY A 38 -0.29 -5.81 0.75
C GLY A 38 0.62 -6.27 1.88
N GLY A 39 1.90 -6.40 1.62
CA GLY A 39 2.83 -6.86 2.63
C GLY A 39 4.29 -6.80 2.19
N HIS A 40 5.11 -7.63 2.81
CA HIS A 40 6.54 -7.67 2.56
C HIS A 40 6.90 -8.53 1.35
N VAL A 41 7.91 -8.13 0.64
CA VAL A 41 8.50 -8.93 -0.45
C VAL A 41 9.51 -9.90 0.15
N ASP A 42 9.32 -11.19 -0.08
CA ASP A 42 10.24 -12.22 0.39
C ASP A 42 11.52 -12.25 -0.46
N ILE A 43 12.59 -12.78 0.14
CA ILE A 43 13.87 -12.94 -0.57
C ILE A 43 13.66 -13.86 -1.79
N ASN A 44 14.19 -13.44 -2.94
CA ASN A 44 14.09 -14.14 -4.23
C ASN A 44 12.68 -14.20 -4.84
N GLU A 45 11.75 -13.42 -4.34
CA GLU A 45 10.40 -13.31 -4.89
C GLU A 45 10.32 -12.09 -5.82
N SER A 46 9.61 -12.20 -6.94
CA SER A 46 9.33 -11.02 -7.76
C SER A 46 8.31 -10.10 -7.09
N LEU A 47 8.35 -8.81 -7.41
CA LEU A 47 7.43 -7.83 -6.83
C LEU A 47 5.97 -8.13 -7.16
N VAL A 48 5.70 -8.59 -8.38
CA VAL A 48 4.34 -8.96 -8.82
C VAL A 48 3.86 -10.23 -8.11
N GLU A 49 4.68 -11.29 -8.09
CA GLU A 49 4.33 -12.55 -7.41
C GLU A 49 4.12 -12.35 -5.91
N SER A 50 4.97 -11.54 -5.27
CA SER A 50 4.81 -11.14 -3.88
C SER A 50 3.45 -10.47 -3.64
N THR A 51 3.06 -9.54 -4.50
CA THR A 51 1.78 -8.86 -4.38
C THR A 51 0.61 -9.83 -4.55
N ILE A 52 0.66 -10.72 -5.53
CA ILE A 52 -0.37 -11.75 -5.75
C ILE A 52 -0.51 -12.65 -4.52
N ARG A 53 0.61 -13.08 -3.94
CA ARG A 53 0.64 -13.92 -2.73
C ARG A 53 0.02 -13.20 -1.54
N GLU A 54 0.46 -11.98 -1.24
CA GLU A 54 -0.05 -11.20 -0.11
C GLU A 54 -1.57 -10.95 -0.24
N ILE A 55 -2.04 -10.57 -1.43
CA ILE A 55 -3.47 -10.37 -1.66
C ILE A 55 -4.26 -11.66 -1.44
N LYS A 56 -3.74 -12.81 -1.88
CA LYS A 56 -4.38 -14.10 -1.63
C LYS A 56 -4.47 -14.43 -0.15
N GLU A 57 -3.41 -14.21 0.59
CA GLU A 57 -3.33 -14.48 2.02
C GLU A 57 -4.28 -13.56 2.82
N GLU A 58 -4.29 -12.27 2.49
CA GLU A 58 -5.03 -11.28 3.26
C GLU A 58 -6.52 -11.16 2.88
N THR A 59 -6.87 -11.43 1.63
CA THR A 59 -8.23 -11.15 1.13
C THR A 59 -8.96 -12.37 0.56
N GLY A 60 -8.25 -13.44 0.27
CA GLY A 60 -8.80 -14.62 -0.42
C GLY A 60 -8.91 -14.46 -1.94
N LEU A 61 -8.69 -13.28 -2.50
CA LEU A 61 -8.78 -13.06 -3.94
C LEU A 61 -7.51 -13.52 -4.67
N THR A 62 -7.70 -14.02 -5.88
CA THR A 62 -6.62 -14.25 -6.85
C THR A 62 -6.66 -13.12 -7.87
N ILE A 63 -5.59 -12.33 -7.92
CA ILE A 63 -5.50 -11.18 -8.82
C ILE A 63 -4.55 -11.45 -9.98
N SER A 64 -4.77 -10.74 -11.08
CA SER A 64 -3.94 -10.79 -12.29
C SER A 64 -3.87 -9.42 -12.96
N ASN A 65 -3.06 -9.30 -14.01
CA ASN A 65 -2.90 -8.06 -14.78
C ASN A 65 -2.57 -6.83 -13.92
N LEU A 66 -1.64 -7.00 -12.99
CA LEU A 66 -1.21 -5.92 -12.12
C LEU A 66 -0.50 -4.83 -12.93
N LYS A 67 -0.94 -3.59 -12.74
CA LYS A 67 -0.30 -2.41 -13.32
C LYS A 67 0.45 -1.66 -12.24
N LEU A 68 1.73 -1.40 -12.45
CA LEU A 68 2.49 -0.50 -11.59
C LEU A 68 1.89 0.90 -11.66
N CYS A 69 1.49 1.46 -10.54
CA CYS A 69 0.81 2.76 -10.49
C CYS A 69 1.49 3.77 -9.58
N GLY A 70 2.62 3.44 -9.00
CA GLY A 70 3.41 4.39 -8.23
C GLY A 70 4.30 3.73 -7.20
N ILE A 71 5.04 4.58 -6.51
CA ILE A 71 5.94 4.20 -5.42
C ILE A 71 5.64 5.11 -4.23
N ALA A 72 5.51 4.51 -3.06
CA ALA A 72 5.45 5.24 -1.81
C ALA A 72 6.67 4.88 -0.96
N HIS A 73 7.38 5.87 -0.44
CA HIS A 73 8.53 5.57 0.40
C HIS A 73 8.76 6.64 1.45
N TRP A 74 9.41 6.23 2.52
CA TRP A 74 9.75 7.10 3.62
C TRP A 74 11.06 6.70 4.28
N THR A 75 11.71 7.68 4.85
CA THR A 75 12.94 7.49 5.61
C THR A 75 12.67 7.80 7.08
N PRO A 76 12.65 6.78 7.95
CA PRO A 76 12.60 7.03 9.40
C PRO A 76 13.88 7.75 9.86
N TYR A 77 13.76 8.55 10.91
CA TYR A 77 14.92 9.29 11.42
C TYR A 77 16.04 8.37 11.99
N LEU A 78 15.71 7.12 12.32
CA LEU A 78 16.68 6.10 12.76
C LEU A 78 17.45 5.44 11.62
N GLY A 79 17.23 5.86 10.38
CA GLY A 79 17.90 5.37 9.19
C GLY A 79 17.17 4.23 8.49
N GLY A 80 17.65 3.90 7.30
CA GLY A 80 16.98 2.97 6.40
C GLY A 80 15.90 3.66 5.57
N ARG A 81 15.28 2.89 4.69
CA ARG A 81 14.16 3.32 3.84
C ARG A 81 13.11 2.24 3.79
N TYR A 82 11.85 2.61 3.91
CA TYR A 82 10.73 1.78 3.50
C TYR A 82 10.33 2.16 2.09
N LEU A 83 10.22 1.17 1.22
CA LEU A 83 9.85 1.35 -0.18
C LEU A 83 8.67 0.45 -0.49
N THR A 84 7.51 1.05 -0.74
CA THR A 84 6.28 0.36 -1.10
C THR A 84 6.04 0.49 -2.59
N ILE A 85 6.00 -0.64 -3.27
CA ILE A 85 5.64 -0.72 -4.69
C ILE A 85 4.12 -0.80 -4.78
N CYS A 86 3.50 0.17 -5.46
CA CYS A 86 2.06 0.28 -5.55
C CYS A 86 1.56 -0.24 -6.90
N TYR A 87 0.70 -1.26 -6.84
CA TYR A 87 0.03 -1.84 -8.00
C TYR A 87 -1.46 -1.54 -7.96
N LYS A 88 -2.10 -1.57 -9.12
CA LYS A 88 -3.55 -1.57 -9.23
C LYS A 88 -4.02 -2.62 -10.23
N THR A 89 -5.21 -3.18 -9.99
CA THR A 89 -5.84 -4.13 -10.90
C THR A 89 -7.36 -4.15 -10.70
N ASN A 90 -8.08 -4.42 -11.78
CA ASN A 90 -9.51 -4.75 -11.77
C ASN A 90 -9.76 -6.21 -12.19
N CYS A 91 -8.72 -7.02 -12.30
CA CYS A 91 -8.80 -8.43 -12.67
C CYS A 91 -8.61 -9.29 -11.42
N PHE A 92 -9.71 -9.82 -10.90
CA PHE A 92 -9.70 -10.65 -9.70
C PHE A 92 -10.76 -11.74 -9.77
N GLU A 93 -10.51 -12.84 -9.07
CA GLU A 93 -11.39 -13.98 -8.92
C GLU A 93 -11.47 -14.42 -7.46
N GLY A 94 -12.54 -15.08 -7.11
CA GLY A 94 -12.77 -15.61 -5.77
C GLY A 94 -13.71 -14.75 -4.95
N THR A 95 -13.80 -15.07 -3.68
CA THR A 95 -14.65 -14.39 -2.71
C THR A 95 -13.79 -13.80 -1.60
N ILE A 96 -14.04 -12.55 -1.24
CA ILE A 96 -13.31 -11.90 -0.14
C ILE A 96 -13.59 -12.62 1.18
N LYS A 97 -12.56 -12.74 1.99
CA LYS A 97 -12.64 -13.24 3.36
C LYS A 97 -11.62 -12.52 4.24
N ASP A 98 -11.96 -12.36 5.48
CA ASP A 98 -11.07 -11.79 6.47
C ASP A 98 -9.87 -12.71 6.75
N SER A 99 -8.80 -12.11 7.22
CA SER A 99 -7.61 -12.80 7.69
C SER A 99 -7.20 -12.32 9.09
N ASN A 100 -6.08 -12.84 9.59
CA ASN A 100 -5.50 -12.36 10.85
C ASN A 100 -5.02 -10.90 10.76
N GLU A 101 -4.81 -10.38 9.55
CA GLU A 101 -4.38 -9.00 9.31
C GLU A 101 -5.51 -8.00 9.46
N GLY A 102 -6.76 -8.41 9.21
CA GLY A 102 -7.90 -7.53 9.39
C GLY A 102 -9.15 -7.93 8.62
N HIS A 103 -10.14 -7.06 8.69
CA HIS A 103 -11.41 -7.18 7.98
C HIS A 103 -11.32 -6.51 6.61
N VAL A 104 -11.73 -7.21 5.54
CA VAL A 104 -11.72 -6.71 4.16
C VAL A 104 -13.13 -6.48 3.65
N PHE A 105 -13.34 -5.34 3.00
CA PHE A 105 -14.64 -4.96 2.45
C PHE A 105 -14.51 -3.95 1.32
N TRP A 106 -15.58 -3.84 0.52
CA TRP A 106 -15.66 -2.89 -0.58
C TRP A 106 -16.27 -1.57 -0.12
N ILE A 107 -15.68 -0.46 -0.56
CA ILE A 107 -16.25 0.88 -0.39
C ILE A 107 -16.24 1.62 -1.71
N ASN A 108 -17.08 2.64 -1.85
CA ASN A 108 -16.94 3.59 -2.94
C ASN A 108 -15.71 4.48 -2.67
N LYS A 109 -14.87 4.70 -3.66
CA LYS A 109 -13.63 5.49 -3.50
C LYS A 109 -13.88 6.91 -2.99
N LYS A 110 -15.01 7.51 -3.32
CA LYS A 110 -15.41 8.84 -2.82
C LYS A 110 -15.69 8.86 -1.31
N ASP A 111 -15.93 7.70 -0.70
CA ASP A 111 -16.23 7.56 0.72
C ASP A 111 -14.97 7.30 1.57
N LEU A 112 -13.79 7.20 0.95
CA LEU A 112 -12.53 6.90 1.65
C LEU A 112 -12.28 7.85 2.82
N GLY A 113 -12.51 9.15 2.63
CA GLY A 113 -12.34 10.18 3.66
C GLY A 113 -13.31 10.11 4.85
N LYS A 114 -14.34 9.25 4.79
CA LYS A 114 -15.29 9.03 5.90
C LYS A 114 -14.76 8.05 6.95
N TYR A 115 -13.65 7.36 6.65
CA TYR A 115 -13.04 6.36 7.52
C TYR A 115 -11.82 6.91 8.22
N GLN A 116 -11.45 6.28 9.33
CA GLN A 116 -10.14 6.52 9.95
C GLN A 116 -9.10 5.79 9.11
N LEU A 117 -8.26 6.54 8.41
CA LEU A 117 -7.22 6.01 7.54
C LEU A 117 -5.94 5.73 8.34
N SER A 118 -5.20 4.72 7.91
CA SER A 118 -3.82 4.55 8.35
C SER A 118 -2.98 5.74 7.89
N GLN A 119 -1.86 5.96 8.56
CA GLN A 119 -0.99 7.10 8.26
C GLN A 119 -0.59 7.11 6.77
N ASP A 120 -0.72 8.27 6.15
CA ASP A 120 -0.32 8.56 4.76
C ASP A 120 -1.12 7.78 3.68
N LEU A 121 -2.20 7.09 4.05
CA LEU A 121 -2.98 6.33 3.07
C LEU A 121 -3.63 7.22 2.02
N GLN A 122 -4.11 8.40 2.40
CA GLN A 122 -4.74 9.32 1.44
C GLN A 122 -3.75 9.74 0.35
N GLU A 123 -2.54 10.08 0.74
CA GLU A 123 -1.48 10.47 -0.20
C GLU A 123 -1.07 9.30 -1.11
N MET A 124 -0.99 8.09 -0.56
CA MET A 124 -0.73 6.89 -1.36
C MET A 124 -1.86 6.64 -2.37
N PHE A 125 -3.12 6.77 -1.92
CA PHE A 125 -4.27 6.63 -2.81
C PHE A 125 -4.25 7.67 -3.93
N ASP A 126 -3.93 8.92 -3.62
CA ASP A 126 -3.83 10.00 -4.62
C ASP A 126 -2.82 9.66 -5.73
N VAL A 127 -1.67 9.07 -5.37
CA VAL A 127 -0.71 8.58 -6.36
C VAL A 127 -1.27 7.41 -7.17
N MET A 128 -1.91 6.45 -6.50
CA MET A 128 -2.41 5.23 -7.17
C MET A 128 -3.60 5.50 -8.10
N ASP A 129 -4.43 6.48 -7.79
CA ASP A 129 -5.63 6.84 -8.57
C ASP A 129 -5.36 7.92 -9.64
N ASN A 130 -4.25 8.62 -9.57
CA ASN A 130 -3.89 9.69 -10.51
C ASN A 130 -2.68 9.30 -11.37
N ASP A 131 -2.92 9.02 -12.64
CA ASP A 131 -1.88 8.60 -13.59
C ASP A 131 -0.82 9.70 -13.89
N GLU A 132 -1.04 10.94 -13.47
CA GLU A 132 -0.06 12.02 -13.58
C GLU A 132 0.94 12.06 -12.41
N LEU A 133 0.66 11.30 -11.35
CA LEU A 133 1.56 11.13 -10.21
C LEU A 133 2.27 9.79 -10.28
N SER A 134 3.48 9.72 -9.78
CA SER A 134 4.29 8.51 -9.76
C SER A 134 4.85 8.17 -8.39
N GLU A 135 4.91 9.16 -7.48
CA GLU A 135 5.63 8.98 -6.23
C GLU A 135 4.97 9.74 -5.08
N PHE A 136 4.89 9.06 -3.95
CA PHE A 136 4.71 9.68 -2.64
C PHE A 136 5.98 9.49 -1.81
N PHE A 137 6.51 10.58 -1.30
CA PHE A 137 7.68 10.57 -0.43
C PHE A 137 7.40 11.31 0.88
N SER A 138 7.77 10.71 1.99
CA SER A 138 7.77 11.40 3.27
C SER A 138 9.10 11.26 4.01
N LEU A 139 9.47 12.32 4.70
CA LEU A 139 10.72 12.43 5.43
C LEU A 139 10.46 13.02 6.80
N ARG A 140 11.05 12.39 7.82
CA ARG A 140 11.18 12.96 9.15
C ARG A 140 12.67 13.06 9.48
N GLU A 141 13.16 14.26 9.65
CA GLU A 141 14.60 14.49 9.91
C GLU A 141 15.02 14.09 11.33
N ASN A 142 14.11 14.23 12.28
CA ASN A 142 14.31 13.80 13.68
C ASN A 142 12.95 13.59 14.35
N ASP A 143 12.95 13.10 15.59
CA ASP A 143 11.72 12.74 16.31
C ASP A 143 10.80 13.93 16.62
N GLU A 144 11.37 15.15 16.71
CA GLU A 144 10.65 16.38 17.01
C GLU A 144 10.25 17.17 15.76
N SER A 145 10.79 16.81 14.57
CA SER A 145 10.51 17.53 13.34
C SER A 145 9.16 17.15 12.75
N GLU A 146 8.56 18.10 12.02
CA GLU A 146 7.39 17.83 11.20
C GLU A 146 7.72 16.86 10.07
N ILE A 147 6.73 16.06 9.67
CA ILE A 147 6.86 15.18 8.52
C ILE A 147 6.73 16.01 7.24
N ILE A 148 7.73 15.98 6.40
CA ILE A 148 7.70 16.57 5.06
C ILE A 148 7.09 15.54 4.11
N ARG A 149 6.06 15.93 3.36
CA ARG A 149 5.38 15.09 2.38
C ARG A 149 5.45 15.68 0.99
N LYS A 150 5.70 14.83 0.00
CA LYS A 150 5.74 15.21 -1.42
C LYS A 150 4.94 14.22 -2.24
N LEU A 151 4.09 14.76 -3.10
CA LEU A 151 3.40 14.04 -4.16
C LEU A 151 3.99 14.51 -5.49
N ILE A 152 4.54 13.58 -6.27
CA ILE A 152 5.28 13.90 -7.50
C ILE A 152 4.80 13.04 -8.66
#